data_52951663355f78ee1e6bd9857fe221bf
#
_entry.id   52951663355f78ee1e6bd9857fe221bf
#
_cell.length_a   1.000
_cell.length_b   1.000
_cell.length_c   1.000
_cell.angle_alpha   90.00
_cell.angle_beta   90.00
_cell.angle_gamma   90.00
#
_symmetry.space_group_name_H-M   'P 1'
#
loop_
_entity.id
_entity.type
_entity.pdbx_description
1 polymer ?
#
loop_
_entity_poly.entity_id
_entity_poly.type
_entity_poly.pdbx_seq_one_letter_code
_entity_poly.pdbx_strand_id
1 'polypeptide(L)'
;MGRLQFSILALVLVLASSRVDAGCIDAAPPNHATVSITRHFDAQELEERPGVIGIRGTGWFLSPTSMVTVDHVAAAMSLSGEEWKPVEIAKGESRHSIPARLHRLAGPHAQKIAVLELQTAHPDIQGFQLRMEPLVPEEPVVSFAYPGGHLRVVGGRFVQYGDSGKFTGAALLEMYDGYDRLVLDHGSSGAPVLDCAGRVVAVVSNLFTTTIPFIAGTMRVSTAWGSPNVLSVPVPVLKDLARAQ
;
A
#
# COMPACT_ATOMS: atom_id res chain seq x y z
N MET A 1 51.72 9.95 50.91
CA MET A 1 50.98 10.79 49.95
C MET A 1 50.77 9.97 48.68
N GLY A 2 49.64 9.24 48.61
CA GLY A 2 49.32 8.38 47.46
C GLY A 2 48.30 9.10 46.57
N ARG A 3 48.66 9.27 45.31
CA ARG A 3 47.76 9.82 44.28
C ARG A 3 46.89 8.67 43.74
N LEU A 4 45.58 8.77 44.02
CA LEU A 4 44.55 7.96 43.36
C LEU A 4 44.35 8.49 41.92
N GLN A 5 44.72 7.68 40.93
CA GLN A 5 44.34 7.93 39.52
C GLN A 5 42.95 7.34 39.27
N PHE A 6 41.98 8.19 39.07
CA PHE A 6 40.66 7.81 38.56
C PHE A 6 40.74 7.66 37.03
N SER A 7 40.70 6.42 36.55
CA SER A 7 40.52 6.14 35.13
C SER A 7 39.02 6.24 34.81
N ILE A 8 38.64 7.29 34.11
CA ILE A 8 37.30 7.45 33.56
C ILE A 8 37.22 6.62 32.28
N LEU A 9 36.56 5.46 32.37
CA LEU A 9 36.24 4.62 31.22
C LEU A 9 35.03 5.26 30.49
N ALA A 10 35.28 6.02 29.42
CA ALA A 10 34.23 6.57 28.58
C ALA A 10 33.61 5.43 27.74
N LEU A 11 32.43 4.95 28.16
CA LEU A 11 31.60 4.02 27.40
C LEU A 11 30.98 4.78 26.24
N VAL A 12 31.60 4.70 25.06
CA VAL A 12 31.00 5.21 23.80
C VAL A 12 29.92 4.21 23.39
N LEU A 13 28.67 4.53 23.73
CA LEU A 13 27.50 3.84 23.16
C LEU A 13 27.40 4.24 21.70
N VAL A 14 27.91 3.39 20.81
CA VAL A 14 27.66 3.49 19.38
C VAL A 14 26.21 3.04 19.19
N LEU A 15 25.28 4.00 19.15
CA LEU A 15 23.94 3.79 18.63
C LEU A 15 24.07 3.49 17.13
N ALA A 16 24.20 2.22 16.80
CA ALA A 16 24.01 1.76 15.44
C ALA A 16 22.54 2.03 15.09
N SER A 17 22.27 3.21 14.54
CA SER A 17 21.05 3.44 13.78
C SER A 17 21.08 2.45 12.62
N SER A 18 20.34 1.37 12.72
CA SER A 18 20.07 0.46 11.61
C SER A 18 19.31 1.28 10.58
N ARG A 19 20.05 1.85 9.63
CA ARG A 19 19.43 2.39 8.41
C ARG A 19 18.68 1.23 7.79
N VAL A 20 17.37 1.39 7.58
CA VAL A 20 16.62 0.45 6.74
C VAL A 20 17.34 0.46 5.40
N ASP A 21 17.92 -0.68 5.09
CA ASP A 21 18.70 -0.81 3.86
C ASP A 21 17.74 -0.64 2.70
N ALA A 22 17.87 0.45 1.96
CA ALA A 22 17.03 0.79 0.80
C ALA A 22 17.25 -0.16 -0.40
N GLY A 23 17.85 -1.32 -0.15
CA GLY A 23 18.37 -2.24 -1.14
C GLY A 23 17.43 -2.67 -2.25
N CYS A 24 16.10 -2.55 -2.05
CA CYS A 24 15.14 -2.80 -3.13
C CYS A 24 14.77 -1.56 -3.93
N ILE A 25 14.94 -0.35 -3.40
CA ILE A 25 14.54 0.88 -4.12
C ILE A 25 15.37 1.04 -5.38
N ASP A 26 16.67 0.79 -5.29
CA ASP A 26 17.60 0.91 -6.44
C ASP A 26 17.49 -0.28 -7.40
N ALA A 27 17.06 -1.44 -6.91
CA ALA A 27 16.87 -2.66 -7.72
C ALA A 27 15.44 -2.79 -8.26
N ALA A 28 14.50 -1.98 -7.78
CA ALA A 28 13.10 -2.07 -8.19
C ALA A 28 12.97 -1.80 -9.69
N PRO A 29 12.30 -2.70 -10.44
CA PRO A 29 12.01 -2.45 -11.84
C PRO A 29 11.19 -1.16 -11.95
N PRO A 30 11.33 -0.43 -13.08
CA PRO A 30 10.56 0.78 -13.31
C PRO A 30 9.08 0.49 -13.08
N ASN A 31 8.42 1.36 -12.32
CA ASN A 31 6.98 1.26 -11.97
C ASN A 31 6.10 1.32 -13.23
N HIS A 32 5.96 0.20 -13.94
CA HIS A 32 5.18 0.17 -15.17
C HIS A 32 3.69 -0.12 -14.96
N ALA A 33 3.32 -0.76 -13.85
CA ALA A 33 1.98 -1.27 -13.66
C ALA A 33 1.22 -0.67 -12.47
N THR A 34 1.83 0.24 -11.67
CA THR A 34 1.13 0.97 -10.60
C THR A 34 0.60 2.30 -11.10
N VAL A 35 -0.62 2.63 -10.73
CA VAL A 35 -1.36 3.80 -11.19
C VAL A 35 -2.15 4.45 -10.06
N SER A 36 -2.41 5.76 -10.18
CA SER A 36 -3.48 6.40 -9.44
C SER A 36 -4.82 6.06 -10.07
N ILE A 37 -5.79 5.67 -9.26
CA ILE A 37 -7.16 5.46 -9.70
C ILE A 37 -8.06 6.50 -9.04
N THR A 38 -8.93 7.12 -9.82
CA THR A 38 -9.90 8.11 -9.33
C THR A 38 -11.26 7.86 -9.95
N ARG A 39 -12.31 7.88 -9.14
CA ARG A 39 -13.67 7.92 -9.63
C ARG A 39 -14.31 9.22 -9.19
N HIS A 40 -14.77 10.02 -10.14
CA HIS A 40 -15.58 11.20 -9.89
C HIS A 40 -17.05 10.78 -9.79
N PHE A 41 -17.77 11.36 -8.85
CA PHE A 41 -19.17 11.07 -8.62
C PHE A 41 -20.05 11.89 -9.60
N ASP A 42 -21.14 11.27 -10.05
CA ASP A 42 -22.16 11.94 -10.84
C ASP A 42 -23.06 12.86 -9.97
N ALA A 43 -23.99 13.57 -10.60
CA ALA A 43 -24.84 14.54 -9.91
C ALA A 43 -25.69 13.90 -8.80
N GLN A 44 -26.23 12.69 -9.01
CA GLN A 44 -27.02 11.98 -8.03
C GLN A 44 -26.16 11.54 -6.82
N GLU A 45 -24.98 10.99 -7.08
CA GLU A 45 -24.06 10.56 -6.04
C GLU A 45 -23.53 11.74 -5.20
N LEU A 46 -23.38 12.93 -5.81
CA LEU A 46 -23.00 14.15 -5.10
C LEU A 46 -24.09 14.64 -4.14
N GLU A 47 -25.37 14.44 -4.49
CA GLU A 47 -26.50 14.73 -3.59
C GLU A 47 -26.51 13.80 -2.38
N GLU A 48 -26.19 12.51 -2.59
CA GLU A 48 -26.12 11.49 -1.53
C GLU A 48 -24.87 11.63 -0.63
N ARG A 49 -23.82 12.29 -1.13
CA ARG A 49 -22.51 12.43 -0.46
C ARG A 49 -22.02 13.89 -0.45
N PRO A 50 -22.69 14.79 0.27
CA PRO A 50 -22.35 16.22 0.28
C PRO A 50 -20.88 16.46 0.62
N GLY A 51 -20.18 17.21 -0.24
CA GLY A 51 -18.78 17.58 -0.05
C GLY A 51 -17.75 16.54 -0.53
N VAL A 52 -18.17 15.38 -1.02
CA VAL A 52 -17.27 14.35 -1.58
C VAL A 52 -17.44 14.29 -3.09
N ILE A 53 -16.53 14.90 -3.83
CA ILE A 53 -16.59 14.98 -5.31
C ILE A 53 -16.10 13.72 -6.02
N GLY A 54 -15.45 12.81 -5.30
CA GLY A 54 -14.92 11.56 -5.83
C GLY A 54 -13.99 10.87 -4.86
N ILE A 55 -13.54 9.69 -5.22
CA ILE A 55 -12.63 8.86 -4.42
C ILE A 55 -11.37 8.59 -5.23
N ARG A 56 -10.23 8.64 -4.52
CA ARG A 56 -8.92 8.31 -5.09
C ARG A 56 -8.24 7.21 -4.28
N GLY A 57 -7.50 6.38 -4.99
CA GLY A 57 -6.67 5.33 -4.42
C GLY A 57 -5.49 4.99 -5.32
N THR A 58 -4.77 3.97 -4.94
CA THR A 58 -3.74 3.33 -5.78
C THR A 58 -4.29 2.01 -6.31
N GLY A 59 -4.00 1.73 -7.58
CA GLY A 59 -4.24 0.45 -8.21
C GLY A 59 -3.00 -0.03 -8.95
N TRP A 60 -2.99 -1.29 -9.31
CA TRP A 60 -1.96 -1.87 -10.14
C TRP A 60 -2.51 -2.96 -11.05
N PHE A 61 -1.87 -3.18 -12.17
CA PHE A 61 -2.34 -4.11 -13.18
C PHE A 61 -1.85 -5.53 -12.91
N LEU A 62 -2.79 -6.46 -12.88
CA LEU A 62 -2.55 -7.89 -12.91
C LEU A 62 -2.43 -8.39 -14.36
N SER A 63 -3.21 -7.79 -15.26
CA SER A 63 -3.18 -7.99 -16.70
C SER A 63 -3.66 -6.70 -17.39
N PRO A 64 -3.59 -6.56 -18.73
CA PRO A 64 -4.08 -5.37 -19.42
C PRO A 64 -5.56 -5.01 -19.18
N THR A 65 -6.39 -5.98 -18.78
CA THR A 65 -7.83 -5.82 -18.50
C THR A 65 -8.18 -6.05 -17.04
N SER A 66 -7.21 -6.32 -16.17
CA SER A 66 -7.46 -6.68 -14.78
C SER A 66 -6.58 -5.85 -13.85
N MET A 67 -7.20 -5.12 -12.95
CA MET A 67 -6.52 -4.24 -12.02
C MET A 67 -6.84 -4.62 -10.57
N VAL A 68 -5.92 -4.38 -9.67
CA VAL A 68 -6.03 -4.69 -8.25
C VAL A 68 -5.97 -3.42 -7.43
N THR A 69 -6.82 -3.35 -6.41
CA THR A 69 -6.81 -2.38 -5.32
C THR A 69 -7.29 -3.07 -4.05
N VAL A 70 -7.70 -2.34 -3.02
CA VAL A 70 -8.32 -2.90 -1.80
C VAL A 70 -9.82 -2.66 -1.78
N ASP A 71 -10.53 -3.48 -1.02
CA ASP A 71 -11.98 -3.50 -0.96
C ASP A 71 -12.59 -2.18 -0.55
N HIS A 72 -12.03 -1.51 0.45
CA HIS A 72 -12.56 -0.22 0.92
C HIS A 72 -12.41 0.91 -0.11
N VAL A 73 -11.40 0.85 -1.00
CA VAL A 73 -11.25 1.79 -2.12
C VAL A 73 -12.32 1.49 -3.17
N ALA A 74 -12.49 0.23 -3.58
CA ALA A 74 -13.51 -0.17 -4.54
C ALA A 74 -14.92 0.13 -4.03
N ALA A 75 -15.21 -0.16 -2.75
CA ALA A 75 -16.48 0.14 -2.11
C ALA A 75 -16.74 1.66 -2.02
N ALA A 76 -15.74 2.45 -1.62
CA ALA A 76 -15.87 3.91 -1.58
C ALA A 76 -16.12 4.50 -2.97
N MET A 77 -15.56 3.90 -4.03
CA MET A 77 -15.83 4.24 -5.43
C MET A 77 -17.21 3.73 -5.92
N SER A 78 -17.99 3.07 -5.07
CA SER A 78 -19.28 2.43 -5.43
C SER A 78 -19.15 1.44 -6.60
N LEU A 79 -18.03 0.74 -6.72
CA LEU A 79 -17.85 -0.28 -7.74
C LEU A 79 -18.54 -1.58 -7.32
N SER A 80 -19.40 -2.10 -8.19
CA SER A 80 -20.10 -3.38 -8.04
C SER A 80 -19.74 -4.32 -9.19
N GLY A 81 -20.17 -5.59 -9.12
CA GLY A 81 -20.03 -6.55 -10.22
C GLY A 81 -21.04 -6.37 -11.34
N GLU A 82 -22.08 -5.59 -11.11
CA GLU A 82 -23.25 -5.48 -12.00
C GLU A 82 -23.13 -4.31 -13.00
N GLU A 83 -22.42 -3.24 -12.59
CA GLU A 83 -22.40 -1.99 -13.34
C GLU A 83 -20.98 -1.56 -13.70
N TRP A 84 -20.81 -1.10 -14.94
CA TRP A 84 -19.59 -0.47 -15.41
C TRP A 84 -19.59 1.01 -15.05
N LYS A 85 -18.60 1.44 -14.28
CA LYS A 85 -18.44 2.84 -13.86
C LYS A 85 -17.13 3.42 -14.38
N PRO A 86 -17.10 4.67 -14.84
CA PRO A 86 -15.88 5.29 -15.34
C PRO A 86 -14.89 5.46 -14.18
N VAL A 87 -13.67 4.95 -14.38
CA VAL A 87 -12.54 5.12 -13.48
C VAL A 87 -11.42 5.80 -14.25
N GLU A 88 -10.96 6.94 -13.78
CA GLU A 88 -9.76 7.59 -14.30
C GLU A 88 -8.53 6.85 -13.78
N ILE A 89 -7.69 6.41 -14.70
CA ILE A 89 -6.42 5.76 -14.46
C ILE A 89 -5.33 6.74 -14.86
N ALA A 90 -4.50 7.16 -13.90
CA ALA A 90 -3.46 8.14 -14.13
C ALA A 90 -2.07 7.60 -13.80
N LYS A 91 -1.11 7.84 -14.72
CA LYS A 91 0.30 7.51 -14.55
C LYS A 91 1.15 8.64 -15.13
N GLY A 92 1.88 9.34 -14.26
CA GLY A 92 2.55 10.58 -14.65
C GLY A 92 1.54 11.61 -15.17
N GLU A 93 1.75 12.08 -16.40
CA GLU A 93 0.85 13.03 -17.06
C GLU A 93 -0.28 12.34 -17.85
N SER A 94 -0.15 11.03 -18.12
CA SER A 94 -1.13 10.27 -18.86
C SER A 94 -2.37 9.99 -18.01
N ARG A 95 -3.54 10.20 -18.57
CA ARG A 95 -4.85 9.95 -17.94
C ARG A 95 -5.79 9.29 -18.92
N HIS A 96 -6.41 8.21 -18.50
CA HIS A 96 -7.38 7.45 -19.30
C HIS A 96 -8.60 7.17 -18.43
N SER A 97 -9.78 7.48 -18.94
CA SER A 97 -11.03 7.07 -18.30
C SER A 97 -11.48 5.76 -18.93
N ILE A 98 -11.48 4.69 -18.15
CA ILE A 98 -11.86 3.34 -18.59
C ILE A 98 -12.98 2.85 -17.69
N PRO A 99 -14.11 2.37 -18.25
CA PRO A 99 -15.14 1.73 -17.44
C PRO A 99 -14.58 0.50 -16.74
N ALA A 100 -14.81 0.45 -15.43
CA ALA A 100 -14.38 -0.63 -14.57
C ALA A 100 -15.55 -1.15 -13.72
N ARG A 101 -15.50 -2.41 -13.34
CA ARG A 101 -16.41 -3.01 -12.38
C ARG A 101 -15.67 -3.92 -11.42
N LEU A 102 -16.28 -4.21 -10.28
CA LEU A 102 -15.75 -5.18 -9.36
C LEU A 102 -15.92 -6.58 -9.94
N HIS A 103 -14.81 -7.25 -10.21
CA HIS A 103 -14.82 -8.64 -10.66
C HIS A 103 -14.88 -9.61 -9.47
N ARG A 104 -14.03 -9.36 -8.45
CA ARG A 104 -13.89 -10.28 -7.31
C ARG A 104 -13.33 -9.58 -6.08
N LEU A 105 -13.78 -10.03 -4.90
CA LEU A 105 -13.12 -9.78 -3.63
C LEU A 105 -12.40 -11.04 -3.15
N ALA A 106 -11.14 -10.93 -2.77
CA ALA A 106 -10.33 -12.03 -2.27
C ALA A 106 -9.71 -11.68 -0.91
N GLY A 107 -9.71 -12.62 0.01
CA GLY A 107 -9.16 -12.48 1.35
C GLY A 107 -10.18 -12.67 2.47
N PRO A 108 -9.74 -12.66 3.73
CA PRO A 108 -10.59 -12.80 4.90
C PRO A 108 -11.52 -11.59 5.06
N HIS A 109 -12.60 -11.75 5.82
CA HIS A 109 -13.73 -10.81 5.90
C HIS A 109 -13.36 -9.35 6.14
N ALA A 110 -12.32 -9.08 6.89
CA ALA A 110 -11.92 -7.70 7.28
C ALA A 110 -10.80 -7.10 6.41
N GLN A 111 -10.21 -7.89 5.53
CA GLN A 111 -9.14 -7.48 4.64
C GLN A 111 -9.35 -8.16 3.29
N LYS A 112 -9.81 -7.40 2.32
CA LYS A 112 -9.98 -7.94 0.99
C LYS A 112 -9.19 -7.14 -0.03
N ILE A 113 -8.63 -7.87 -0.97
CA ILE A 113 -8.14 -7.32 -2.22
C ILE A 113 -9.33 -7.29 -3.17
N ALA A 114 -9.55 -6.16 -3.81
CA ALA A 114 -10.53 -6.00 -4.88
C ALA A 114 -9.82 -6.18 -6.23
N VAL A 115 -10.31 -7.10 -7.03
CA VAL A 115 -9.90 -7.25 -8.42
C VAL A 115 -10.97 -6.60 -9.27
N LEU A 116 -10.56 -5.62 -10.07
CA LEU A 116 -11.40 -4.88 -10.99
C LEU A 116 -11.20 -5.42 -12.41
N GLU A 117 -12.29 -5.56 -13.13
CA GLU A 117 -12.29 -5.81 -14.57
C GLU A 117 -12.42 -4.47 -15.30
N LEU A 118 -11.63 -4.26 -16.33
CA LEU A 118 -11.68 -3.11 -17.21
C LEU A 118 -12.40 -3.50 -18.51
N GLN A 119 -13.29 -2.64 -18.99
CA GLN A 119 -14.04 -2.91 -20.21
C GLN A 119 -13.15 -2.97 -21.46
N THR A 120 -12.06 -2.24 -21.46
CA THR A 120 -11.04 -2.25 -22.51
C THR A 120 -9.66 -2.41 -21.91
N ALA A 121 -8.76 -3.05 -22.65
CA ALA A 121 -7.38 -3.17 -22.25
C ALA A 121 -6.71 -1.79 -22.15
N HIS A 122 -5.93 -1.57 -21.09
CA HIS A 122 -5.08 -0.38 -21.01
C HIS A 122 -3.91 -0.57 -21.99
N PRO A 123 -3.64 0.41 -22.87
CA PRO A 123 -2.48 0.32 -23.76
C PRO A 123 -1.17 0.32 -22.96
N ASP A 124 -0.18 -0.39 -23.47
CA ASP A 124 1.21 -0.36 -23.02
C ASP A 124 1.47 -0.74 -21.55
N ILE A 125 0.53 -1.43 -20.88
CA ILE A 125 0.73 -1.93 -19.53
C ILE A 125 0.88 -3.45 -19.51
N GLN A 126 2.01 -3.89 -18.95
CA GLN A 126 2.20 -5.27 -18.50
C GLN A 126 1.84 -5.37 -17.03
N GLY A 127 1.10 -6.43 -16.67
CA GLY A 127 0.76 -6.71 -15.28
C GLY A 127 1.98 -7.15 -14.46
N PHE A 128 1.89 -6.98 -13.15
CA PHE A 128 2.88 -7.54 -12.23
C PHE A 128 2.74 -9.05 -12.09
N GLN A 129 3.86 -9.71 -11.89
CA GLN A 129 3.89 -11.09 -11.42
C GLN A 129 3.61 -11.15 -9.91
N LEU A 130 2.93 -12.21 -9.48
CA LEU A 130 2.67 -12.47 -8.07
C LEU A 130 3.70 -13.43 -7.52
N ARG A 131 4.15 -13.19 -6.29
CA ARG A 131 4.93 -14.16 -5.52
C ARG A 131 4.04 -14.82 -4.49
N MET A 132 3.90 -16.14 -4.56
CA MET A 132 3.04 -16.92 -3.68
C MET A 132 3.74 -17.40 -2.41
N GLU A 133 5.07 -17.44 -2.40
CA GLU A 133 5.86 -17.80 -1.24
C GLU A 133 5.75 -16.69 -0.18
N PRO A 134 5.62 -17.06 1.10
CA PRO A 134 5.55 -16.09 2.18
C PRO A 134 6.83 -15.28 2.29
N LEU A 135 6.70 -14.05 2.77
CA LEU A 135 7.83 -13.22 3.19
C LEU A 135 8.48 -13.80 4.44
N VAL A 136 9.78 -13.59 4.59
CA VAL A 136 10.52 -13.90 5.81
C VAL A 136 10.87 -12.61 6.57
N PRO A 137 10.93 -12.64 7.91
CA PRO A 137 11.30 -11.45 8.69
C PRO A 137 12.59 -10.79 8.20
N GLU A 138 12.62 -9.46 8.20
CA GLU A 138 13.70 -8.60 7.70
C GLU A 138 13.85 -8.60 6.16
N GLU A 139 13.01 -9.33 5.43
CA GLU A 139 13.08 -9.32 3.97
C GLU A 139 12.78 -7.92 3.43
N PRO A 140 13.67 -7.36 2.57
CA PRO A 140 13.49 -6.03 2.02
C PRO A 140 12.34 -6.00 1.01
N VAL A 141 11.56 -4.91 1.05
CA VAL A 141 10.42 -4.67 0.17
C VAL A 141 10.38 -3.22 -0.31
N VAL A 142 9.69 -2.98 -1.41
CA VAL A 142 9.45 -1.64 -1.96
C VAL A 142 7.97 -1.49 -2.34
N SER A 143 7.43 -0.28 -2.25
CA SER A 143 6.09 0.01 -2.73
C SER A 143 6.06 1.32 -3.52
N PHE A 144 5.20 1.33 -4.54
CA PHE A 144 4.87 2.49 -5.34
C PHE A 144 3.42 2.86 -5.05
N ALA A 145 3.20 4.04 -4.50
CA ALA A 145 1.89 4.50 -4.08
C ALA A 145 1.58 5.91 -4.61
N TYR A 146 0.30 6.27 -4.63
CA TYR A 146 -0.17 7.58 -5.08
C TYR A 146 -0.93 8.35 -3.98
N PRO A 147 -0.31 8.64 -2.81
CA PRO A 147 -0.93 9.49 -1.80
C PRO A 147 -1.22 10.87 -2.40
N GLY A 148 -2.46 11.34 -2.22
CA GLY A 148 -2.90 12.60 -2.84
C GLY A 148 -2.80 12.64 -4.38
N GLY A 149 -2.60 11.49 -5.04
CA GLY A 149 -2.44 11.38 -6.50
C GLY A 149 -1.01 11.57 -7.02
N HIS A 150 -0.04 11.73 -6.15
CA HIS A 150 1.37 11.89 -6.51
C HIS A 150 2.15 10.60 -6.23
N LEU A 151 2.95 10.17 -7.20
CA LEU A 151 3.79 8.98 -7.02
C LEU A 151 4.75 9.18 -5.84
N ARG A 152 4.77 8.20 -4.95
CA ARG A 152 5.77 8.05 -3.88
C ARG A 152 6.36 6.65 -3.94
N VAL A 153 7.65 6.58 -3.73
CA VAL A 153 8.39 5.33 -3.61
C VAL A 153 8.83 5.21 -2.17
N VAL A 154 8.51 4.09 -1.56
CA VAL A 154 8.90 3.77 -0.19
C VAL A 154 9.56 2.41 -0.17
N GLY A 155 10.66 2.30 0.55
CA GLY A 155 11.35 1.06 0.83
C GLY A 155 11.19 0.68 2.29
N GLY A 156 11.45 -0.58 2.59
CA GLY A 156 11.37 -1.06 3.95
C GLY A 156 11.61 -2.55 4.06
N ARG A 157 11.06 -3.12 5.11
CA ARG A 157 11.21 -4.54 5.40
C ARG A 157 9.91 -5.16 5.89
N PHE A 158 9.79 -6.45 5.69
CA PHE A 158 8.75 -7.24 6.32
C PHE A 158 9.11 -7.51 7.77
N VAL A 159 8.20 -7.23 8.70
CA VAL A 159 8.40 -7.48 10.13
C VAL A 159 7.89 -8.86 10.49
N GLN A 160 6.61 -9.11 10.29
CA GLN A 160 5.96 -10.40 10.58
C GLN A 160 4.56 -10.48 9.97
N TYR A 161 4.00 -11.69 9.94
CA TYR A 161 2.55 -11.85 9.81
C TYR A 161 1.91 -11.76 11.20
N GLY A 162 0.74 -11.14 11.27
CA GLY A 162 0.05 -10.98 12.54
C GLY A 162 -1.34 -10.40 12.42
N ASP A 163 -2.05 -10.42 13.54
CA ASP A 163 -3.37 -9.85 13.66
C ASP A 163 -3.26 -8.42 14.20
N SER A 164 -4.07 -7.51 13.67
CA SER A 164 -4.12 -6.12 14.12
C SER A 164 -5.55 -5.60 14.04
N GLY A 165 -6.18 -5.40 15.18
CA GLY A 165 -7.59 -5.02 15.27
C GLY A 165 -8.49 -6.07 14.62
N LYS A 166 -9.21 -5.67 13.57
CA LYS A 166 -10.07 -6.58 12.78
C LYS A 166 -9.32 -7.34 11.68
N PHE A 167 -8.03 -7.12 11.54
CA PHE A 167 -7.21 -7.70 10.49
C PHE A 167 -6.52 -8.97 10.98
N THR A 168 -6.70 -10.07 10.27
CA THR A 168 -6.14 -11.38 10.62
C THR A 168 -5.13 -11.82 9.57
N GLY A 169 -3.92 -12.23 9.98
CA GLY A 169 -2.88 -12.71 9.09
C GLY A 169 -2.32 -11.64 8.15
N ALA A 170 -2.37 -10.37 8.55
CA ALA A 170 -1.81 -9.28 7.78
C ALA A 170 -0.29 -9.36 7.67
N ALA A 171 0.27 -8.91 6.55
CA ALA A 171 1.69 -8.61 6.45
C ALA A 171 1.96 -7.24 7.10
N LEU A 172 2.74 -7.26 8.18
CA LEU A 172 3.13 -6.08 8.93
C LEU A 172 4.49 -5.62 8.43
N LEU A 173 4.55 -4.38 7.96
CA LEU A 173 5.72 -3.82 7.30
C LEU A 173 6.21 -2.57 8.04
N GLU A 174 7.50 -2.31 7.92
CA GLU A 174 8.12 -1.04 8.28
C GLU A 174 8.61 -0.38 6.98
N MET A 175 8.04 0.77 6.61
CA MET A 175 8.29 1.39 5.30
C MET A 175 8.45 2.91 5.42
N TYR A 176 9.46 3.45 4.75
CA TYR A 176 9.79 4.88 4.71
C TYR A 176 10.26 5.31 3.32
N ASP A 177 10.25 6.61 3.05
CA ASP A 177 10.91 7.16 1.86
C ASP A 177 12.44 7.24 2.06
N GLY A 178 13.16 7.66 1.02
CA GLY A 178 14.63 7.82 1.08
C GLY A 178 15.12 8.87 2.08
N TYR A 179 14.22 9.55 2.79
CA TYR A 179 14.52 10.53 3.85
C TYR A 179 14.01 10.09 5.21
N ASP A 180 13.76 8.80 5.40
CA ASP A 180 13.24 8.20 6.63
C ASP A 180 11.88 8.77 7.09
N ARG A 181 11.03 9.19 6.13
CA ARG A 181 9.69 9.73 6.41
C ARG A 181 8.62 8.73 6.02
N LEU A 182 7.59 8.60 6.87
CA LEU A 182 6.36 7.93 6.49
C LEU A 182 5.56 8.84 5.55
N VAL A 183 5.61 8.54 4.25
CA VAL A 183 4.91 9.31 3.21
C VAL A 183 3.67 8.59 2.66
N LEU A 184 3.40 7.36 3.12
CA LEU A 184 2.14 6.68 2.82
C LEU A 184 1.02 7.34 3.61
N ASP A 185 -0.05 7.71 2.92
CA ASP A 185 -1.21 8.41 3.47
C ASP A 185 -2.46 8.09 2.62
N HIS A 186 -3.54 8.84 2.81
CA HIS A 186 -4.77 8.72 2.01
C HIS A 186 -4.48 8.71 0.51
N GLY A 187 -4.95 7.66 -0.15
CA GLY A 187 -4.65 7.37 -1.56
C GLY A 187 -3.57 6.30 -1.76
N SER A 188 -2.78 5.94 -0.74
CA SER A 188 -1.83 4.82 -0.81
C SER A 188 -2.50 3.44 -0.74
N SER A 189 -3.72 3.36 -0.21
CA SER A 189 -4.50 2.12 -0.17
C SER A 189 -4.63 1.51 -1.56
N GLY A 190 -4.32 0.22 -1.67
CA GLY A 190 -4.26 -0.51 -2.93
C GLY A 190 -2.87 -0.58 -3.56
N ALA A 191 -1.86 0.12 -3.04
CA ALA A 191 -0.50 0.08 -3.56
C ALA A 191 0.10 -1.33 -3.48
N PRO A 192 0.83 -1.81 -4.52
CA PRO A 192 1.53 -3.07 -4.45
C PRO A 192 2.75 -2.95 -3.55
N VAL A 193 3.01 -4.00 -2.78
CA VAL A 193 4.30 -4.21 -2.12
C VAL A 193 5.05 -5.25 -2.92
N LEU A 194 6.27 -4.92 -3.35
CA LEU A 194 7.09 -5.74 -4.22
C LEU A 194 8.30 -6.27 -3.46
N ASP A 195 8.73 -7.47 -3.81
CA ASP A 195 10.07 -7.96 -3.46
C ASP A 195 11.13 -7.31 -4.36
N CYS A 196 12.42 -7.55 -4.09
CA CYS A 196 13.52 -7.00 -4.89
C CYS A 196 13.58 -7.54 -6.33
N ALA A 197 12.84 -8.59 -6.66
CA ALA A 197 12.66 -9.08 -8.02
C ALA A 197 11.47 -8.42 -8.76
N GLY A 198 10.76 -7.48 -8.11
CA GLY A 198 9.62 -6.78 -8.68
C GLY A 198 8.31 -7.58 -8.70
N ARG A 199 8.22 -8.68 -7.95
CA ARG A 199 7.00 -9.47 -7.82
C ARG A 199 6.16 -8.96 -6.65
N VAL A 200 4.85 -8.89 -6.82
CA VAL A 200 3.94 -8.44 -5.77
C VAL A 200 3.83 -9.50 -4.67
N VAL A 201 4.06 -9.10 -3.43
CA VAL A 201 4.00 -9.95 -2.23
C VAL A 201 2.83 -9.60 -1.30
N ALA A 202 2.40 -8.32 -1.33
CA ALA A 202 1.28 -7.84 -0.54
C ALA A 202 0.66 -6.57 -1.17
N VAL A 203 -0.48 -6.14 -0.65
CA VAL A 203 -1.19 -4.92 -1.06
C VAL A 203 -1.42 -4.04 0.17
N VAL A 204 -0.96 -2.80 0.12
CA VAL A 204 -1.14 -1.80 1.20
C VAL A 204 -2.63 -1.59 1.46
N SER A 205 -3.05 -1.79 2.70
CA SER A 205 -4.44 -1.61 3.11
C SER A 205 -4.60 -0.46 4.08
N ASN A 206 -3.82 -0.42 5.15
CA ASN A 206 -3.92 0.59 6.20
C ASN A 206 -2.55 0.97 6.75
N LEU A 207 -2.52 2.11 7.44
CA LEU A 207 -1.42 2.51 8.30
C LEU A 207 -1.74 2.14 9.74
N PHE A 208 -0.74 1.88 10.55
CA PHE A 208 -0.92 1.81 11.98
C PHE A 208 -1.24 3.20 12.53
N THR A 209 -2.31 3.30 13.31
CA THR A 209 -2.72 4.54 13.94
C THR A 209 -2.88 4.33 15.45
N THR A 210 -2.36 5.26 16.22
CA THR A 210 -2.59 5.33 17.67
C THR A 210 -3.68 6.34 17.96
N THR A 211 -4.60 6.00 18.86
CA THR A 211 -5.61 6.93 19.35
C THR A 211 -5.05 7.65 20.58
N ILE A 212 -4.91 8.95 20.50
CA ILE A 212 -4.43 9.78 21.62
C ILE A 212 -5.63 10.49 22.22
N PRO A 213 -5.84 10.42 23.57
CA PRO A 213 -6.84 11.23 24.23
C PRO A 213 -6.50 12.72 24.09
N PHE A 214 -7.50 13.52 23.77
CA PHE A 214 -7.40 14.95 23.59
C PHE A 214 -8.49 15.66 24.39
N ILE A 215 -8.30 16.91 24.79
CA ILE A 215 -9.22 17.66 25.69
C ILE A 215 -10.67 17.71 25.17
N ALA A 216 -10.86 17.60 23.84
CA ALA A 216 -12.17 17.61 23.19
C ALA A 216 -12.59 16.25 22.61
N GLY A 217 -11.91 15.12 22.96
CA GLY A 217 -12.22 13.80 22.43
C GLY A 217 -10.99 12.93 22.22
N THR A 218 -10.97 12.18 21.12
CA THR A 218 -9.84 11.33 20.71
C THR A 218 -9.36 11.72 19.33
N MET A 219 -8.05 11.80 19.14
CA MET A 219 -7.41 12.03 17.85
C MET A 219 -6.68 10.76 17.38
N ARG A 220 -6.90 10.35 16.16
CA ARG A 220 -6.08 9.29 15.52
C ARG A 220 -4.82 9.90 14.94
N VAL A 221 -3.69 9.41 15.36
CA VAL A 221 -2.39 9.82 14.85
C VAL A 221 -1.75 8.60 14.19
N SER A 222 -1.28 8.76 12.95
CA SER A 222 -0.43 7.74 12.33
C SER A 222 0.82 7.57 13.19
N THR A 223 1.19 6.33 13.50
CA THR A 223 2.46 6.04 14.15
C THR A 223 3.57 6.24 13.12
N ALA A 224 3.93 7.50 12.87
CA ALA A 224 5.01 7.87 11.95
C ALA A 224 6.38 7.32 12.38
N TRP A 225 6.49 6.94 13.66
CA TRP A 225 7.70 6.45 14.30
C TRP A 225 7.38 5.13 14.99
N GLY A 226 7.70 4.05 14.36
CA GLY A 226 7.49 2.72 14.94
C GLY A 226 7.51 1.62 13.91
N SER A 227 7.79 0.44 14.38
CA SER A 227 7.78 -0.78 13.59
C SER A 227 6.78 -1.74 14.21
N PRO A 228 5.82 -2.27 13.46
CA PRO A 228 5.47 -1.94 12.06
C PRO A 228 4.66 -0.62 11.94
N ASN A 229 4.69 0.00 10.75
CA ASN A 229 3.91 1.21 10.45
C ASN A 229 2.89 1.01 9.32
N VAL A 230 3.01 -0.06 8.53
CA VAL A 230 2.11 -0.37 7.40
C VAL A 230 1.51 -1.76 7.55
N LEU A 231 0.21 -1.85 7.28
CA LEU A 231 -0.56 -3.08 7.29
C LEU A 231 -0.99 -3.41 5.85
N SER A 232 -0.63 -4.61 5.39
CA SER A 232 -0.85 -5.04 4.01
C SER A 232 -1.55 -6.39 3.95
N VAL A 233 -2.32 -6.62 2.88
CA VAL A 233 -2.95 -7.91 2.59
C VAL A 233 -1.99 -8.77 1.79
N PRO A 234 -1.62 -9.98 2.25
CA PRO A 234 -0.74 -10.88 1.49
C PRO A 234 -1.39 -11.36 0.19
N VAL A 235 -0.63 -11.35 -0.92
CA VAL A 235 -1.16 -11.78 -2.24
C VAL A 235 -1.47 -13.26 -2.42
N PRO A 236 -1.03 -14.23 -1.58
CA PRO A 236 -1.50 -15.61 -1.69
C PRO A 236 -3.03 -15.77 -1.69
N VAL A 237 -3.79 -14.77 -1.23
CA VAL A 237 -5.26 -14.75 -1.37
C VAL A 237 -5.72 -14.67 -2.84
N LEU A 238 -4.84 -14.31 -3.76
CA LEU A 238 -5.08 -14.24 -5.21
C LEU A 238 -4.61 -15.50 -5.98
N LYS A 239 -4.21 -16.57 -5.28
CA LYS A 239 -3.61 -17.78 -5.91
C LYS A 239 -4.42 -18.37 -7.06
N ASP A 240 -5.75 -18.28 -6.97
CA ASP A 240 -6.62 -18.84 -8.01
C ASP A 240 -6.59 -18.00 -9.29
N LEU A 241 -6.29 -16.70 -9.17
CA LEU A 241 -6.14 -15.80 -10.31
C LEU A 241 -4.77 -15.91 -10.96
N ALA A 242 -3.73 -16.16 -10.17
CA ALA A 242 -2.38 -16.35 -10.68
C ALA A 242 -2.22 -17.62 -11.53
N ARG A 243 -3.09 -18.62 -11.36
CA ARG A 243 -3.10 -19.85 -12.16
C ARG A 243 -3.76 -19.68 -13.53
N ALA A 244 -4.48 -18.60 -13.72
CA ALA A 244 -5.22 -18.28 -14.96
C ALA A 244 -4.43 -17.34 -15.90
N GLN A 245 -3.25 -16.89 -15.48
CA GLN A 245 -2.27 -16.14 -16.29
C GLN A 245 -1.25 -17.08 -16.94
#